data_83248b650980bc8f6e3ceb4ac119ab0a
#
_entry.id   83248b650980bc8f6e3ceb4ac119ab0a
#
_cell.length_a   1.000
_cell.length_b   1.000
_cell.length_c   1.000
_cell.angle_alpha   90.00
_cell.angle_beta   90.00
_cell.angle_gamma   90.00
#
_symmetry.space_group_name_H-M   'P 1'
#
loop_
_entity.id
_entity.type
_entity.pdbx_description
1 polymer ?
#
loop_
_entity_poly.entity_id
_entity_poly.type
_entity_poly.pdbx_seq_one_letter_code
_entity_poly.pdbx_strand_id
1 'polypeptide(L)'
;MEFELSRLQPKERASFALRALYEDAGCRKYHMGRFEEYGLYQENRSFLSSEQVITFTDLDGRLLALKPDVTLSIAKTAQPAKGETLRYYYHENVYRPSAESHTFKEISQMGLEMLGTVGEAEVQQAVCLAAKSLGLLGSAWVLEISHMGYLFGLLDALNVPAEMRPVLLEKLRAKNAHEFRTAAEAAGLDRSEADVLVELLSLNGSYADVLPKAEAFCRNERMRNAAEELRALAEPLEAAGGSIRLDLTLAGEMEYYNGLIFQGYLKSLPRPLLKGGRYDLLIRKFTPGAGAIGFAVYLDELDRLSAPLPPVQKQQTEKVMLNVALPKGRLGDKVYNLLAKIGYGCPEDYNATRKLVVENPEAGIRYFLVKPSDVAIYVEHGAADVGIVGKDILTEA
;
A
#
# COMPACT_ATOMS: atom_id res chain seq x y z
N MET A 1 -11.34 -37.86 10.98
CA MET A 1 -10.13 -37.34 10.28
C MET A 1 -10.05 -35.88 10.69
N GLU A 2 -9.19 -35.54 11.65
CA GLU A 2 -8.94 -34.15 12.03
C GLU A 2 -8.16 -33.48 10.88
N PHE A 3 -8.66 -32.33 10.43
CA PHE A 3 -7.98 -31.54 9.41
C PHE A 3 -6.85 -30.75 10.06
N GLU A 4 -5.60 -31.11 9.72
CA GLU A 4 -4.43 -30.41 10.25
C GLU A 4 -4.20 -29.09 9.50
N LEU A 5 -4.45 -27.96 10.14
CA LEU A 5 -4.19 -26.62 9.62
C LEU A 5 -2.72 -26.40 9.18
N SER A 6 -1.80 -27.22 9.71
CA SER A 6 -0.39 -27.23 9.34
C SER A 6 -0.12 -27.61 7.88
N ARG A 7 -1.05 -28.29 7.22
CA ARG A 7 -0.95 -28.71 5.80
C ARG A 7 -1.37 -27.62 4.81
N LEU A 8 -2.03 -26.57 5.30
CA LEU A 8 -2.42 -25.46 4.46
C LEU A 8 -1.21 -24.63 4.03
N GLN A 9 -1.20 -24.22 2.77
CA GLN A 9 -0.23 -23.21 2.30
C GLN A 9 -0.43 -21.86 3.02
N PRO A 10 0.61 -21.01 3.12
CA PRO A 10 0.52 -19.71 3.81
C PRO A 10 -0.68 -18.87 3.34
N LYS A 11 -0.91 -18.81 2.04
CA LYS A 11 -2.04 -18.09 1.41
C LYS A 11 -3.40 -18.64 1.84
N GLU A 12 -3.55 -19.96 1.95
CA GLU A 12 -4.80 -20.58 2.39
C GLU A 12 -5.08 -20.27 3.86
N ARG A 13 -4.07 -20.43 4.72
CA ARG A 13 -4.17 -20.07 6.15
C ARG A 13 -4.53 -18.60 6.34
N ALA A 14 -3.88 -17.71 5.58
CA ALA A 14 -4.17 -16.28 5.57
C ALA A 14 -5.63 -16.01 5.20
N SER A 15 -6.13 -16.66 4.14
CA SER A 15 -7.52 -16.50 3.69
C SER A 15 -8.52 -16.91 4.76
N PHE A 16 -8.31 -18.02 5.46
CA PHE A 16 -9.20 -18.44 6.54
C PHE A 16 -9.14 -17.51 7.76
N ALA A 17 -7.94 -17.07 8.15
CA ALA A 17 -7.77 -16.17 9.29
C ALA A 17 -8.40 -14.79 9.04
N LEU A 18 -8.16 -14.21 7.85
CA LEU A 18 -8.74 -12.94 7.44
C LEU A 18 -10.26 -13.03 7.31
N ARG A 19 -10.77 -14.14 6.77
CA ARG A 19 -12.21 -14.37 6.68
C ARG A 19 -12.86 -14.34 8.06
N ALA A 20 -12.34 -15.09 9.03
CA ALA A 20 -12.84 -15.10 10.38
C ALA A 20 -12.83 -13.68 11.00
N LEU A 21 -11.70 -12.95 10.85
CA LEU A 21 -11.58 -11.57 11.33
C LEU A 21 -12.67 -10.65 10.76
N TYR A 22 -12.96 -10.76 9.45
CA TYR A 22 -13.93 -9.87 8.79
C TYR A 22 -15.37 -10.26 9.09
N GLU A 23 -15.69 -11.57 9.17
CA GLU A 23 -17.01 -12.08 9.58
C GLU A 23 -17.32 -11.68 11.04
N ASP A 24 -16.36 -11.80 11.94
CA ASP A 24 -16.48 -11.37 13.34
C ASP A 24 -16.69 -9.83 13.47
N ALA A 25 -16.16 -9.07 12.52
CA ALA A 25 -16.38 -7.63 12.41
C ALA A 25 -17.75 -7.26 11.77
N GLY A 26 -18.59 -8.25 11.47
CA GLY A 26 -19.92 -8.06 10.87
C GLY A 26 -19.92 -7.84 9.36
N CYS A 27 -18.83 -8.16 8.67
CA CYS A 27 -18.77 -8.04 7.22
C CYS A 27 -19.44 -9.23 6.52
N ARG A 28 -20.18 -8.96 5.45
CA ARG A 28 -20.81 -9.98 4.62
C ARG A 28 -19.94 -10.29 3.41
N LYS A 29 -19.90 -11.55 3.01
CA LYS A 29 -19.15 -11.95 1.82
C LYS A 29 -19.78 -11.37 0.56
N TYR A 30 -18.97 -10.68 -0.24
CA TYR A 30 -19.28 -10.26 -1.59
C TYR A 30 -18.62 -11.21 -2.59
N HIS A 31 -19.33 -11.53 -3.65
CA HIS A 31 -18.81 -12.32 -4.76
C HIS A 31 -19.07 -11.59 -6.07
N MET A 32 -18.06 -11.50 -6.90
CA MET A 32 -18.07 -10.85 -8.20
C MET A 32 -17.92 -11.86 -9.34
N GLY A 33 -18.65 -11.66 -10.42
CA GLY A 33 -18.40 -12.38 -11.68
C GLY A 33 -17.00 -12.14 -12.21
N ARG A 34 -16.50 -13.03 -13.07
CA ARG A 34 -15.17 -12.87 -13.70
C ARG A 34 -15.16 -11.81 -14.79
N PHE A 35 -16.31 -11.52 -15.37
CA PHE A 35 -16.50 -10.64 -16.51
C PHE A 35 -17.45 -9.51 -16.14
N GLU A 36 -17.15 -8.32 -16.60
CA GLU A 36 -17.99 -7.14 -16.49
C GLU A 36 -18.06 -6.40 -17.83
N GLU A 37 -19.08 -5.59 -18.02
CA GLU A 37 -19.15 -4.72 -19.20
C GLU A 37 -18.03 -3.67 -19.17
N TYR A 38 -17.28 -3.56 -20.26
CA TYR A 38 -16.15 -2.62 -20.34
C TYR A 38 -16.58 -1.15 -20.14
N GLY A 39 -17.83 -0.82 -20.46
CA GLY A 39 -18.40 0.52 -20.26
C GLY A 39 -18.22 1.05 -18.83
N LEU A 40 -18.34 0.19 -17.82
CA LEU A 40 -18.13 0.56 -16.42
C LEU A 40 -16.74 1.16 -16.20
N TYR A 41 -15.70 0.55 -16.75
CA TYR A 41 -14.31 1.02 -16.61
C TYR A 41 -14.04 2.23 -17.50
N GLN A 42 -14.65 2.28 -18.66
CA GLN A 42 -14.54 3.42 -19.58
C GLN A 42 -15.09 4.70 -18.98
N GLU A 43 -16.20 4.64 -18.26
CA GLU A 43 -16.83 5.76 -17.56
C GLU A 43 -16.06 6.18 -16.30
N ASN A 44 -15.22 5.29 -15.76
CA ASN A 44 -14.48 5.48 -14.51
C ASN A 44 -12.96 5.46 -14.69
N ARG A 45 -12.45 6.04 -15.79
CA ARG A 45 -11.01 6.05 -16.13
C ARG A 45 -10.12 6.73 -15.09
N SER A 46 -10.65 7.65 -14.33
CA SER A 46 -9.94 8.29 -13.21
C SER A 46 -9.64 7.33 -12.06
N PHE A 47 -10.43 6.26 -11.96
CA PHE A 47 -10.22 5.18 -10.98
C PHE A 47 -9.26 4.11 -11.51
N LEU A 48 -9.44 3.69 -12.77
CA LEU A 48 -8.66 2.66 -13.41
C LEU A 48 -8.42 3.04 -14.87
N SER A 49 -7.15 3.24 -15.25
CA SER A 49 -6.83 3.59 -16.63
C SER A 49 -7.21 2.46 -17.59
N SER A 50 -7.61 2.80 -18.81
CA SER A 50 -7.99 1.81 -19.83
C SER A 50 -6.87 0.83 -20.17
N GLU A 51 -5.60 1.24 -20.01
CA GLU A 51 -4.42 0.38 -20.20
C GLU A 51 -4.29 -0.73 -19.15
N GLN A 52 -5.00 -0.60 -18.02
CA GLN A 52 -5.01 -1.59 -16.95
C GLN A 52 -6.16 -2.61 -17.08
N VAL A 53 -6.96 -2.56 -18.15
CA VAL A 53 -8.13 -3.40 -18.37
C VAL A 53 -7.89 -4.34 -19.53
N ILE A 54 -8.06 -5.65 -19.28
CA ILE A 54 -8.02 -6.68 -20.31
C ILE A 54 -9.42 -6.83 -20.88
N THR A 55 -9.60 -6.58 -22.18
CA THR A 55 -10.90 -6.62 -22.85
C THR A 55 -10.99 -7.77 -23.84
N PHE A 56 -12.20 -8.24 -24.08
CA PHE A 56 -12.54 -9.23 -25.11
C PHE A 56 -14.01 -9.06 -25.54
N THR A 57 -14.38 -9.64 -26.68
CA THR A 57 -15.75 -9.61 -27.18
C THR A 57 -16.46 -10.90 -26.79
N ASP A 58 -17.68 -10.80 -26.24
CA ASP A 58 -18.53 -11.96 -25.96
C ASP A 58 -19.18 -12.52 -27.22
N LEU A 59 -19.98 -13.59 -27.05
CA LEU A 59 -20.66 -14.27 -28.16
C LEU A 59 -21.71 -13.41 -28.86
N ASP A 60 -22.23 -12.39 -28.20
CA ASP A 60 -23.23 -11.44 -28.70
C ASP A 60 -22.61 -10.16 -29.27
N GLY A 61 -21.26 -10.08 -29.34
CA GLY A 61 -20.51 -8.93 -29.84
C GLY A 61 -20.34 -7.78 -28.83
N ARG A 62 -20.70 -7.97 -27.55
CA ARG A 62 -20.50 -6.96 -26.52
C ARG A 62 -19.05 -6.97 -26.04
N LEU A 63 -18.51 -5.77 -25.77
CA LEU A 63 -17.17 -5.62 -25.22
C LEU A 63 -17.19 -5.82 -23.70
N LEU A 64 -16.57 -6.90 -23.27
CA LEU A 64 -16.41 -7.25 -21.87
C LEU A 64 -14.97 -7.01 -21.40
N ALA A 65 -14.82 -6.95 -20.09
CA ALA A 65 -13.53 -6.88 -19.38
C ALA A 65 -13.38 -8.06 -18.44
N LEU A 66 -12.18 -8.65 -18.36
CA LEU A 66 -11.79 -9.45 -17.21
C LEU A 66 -11.69 -8.50 -16.01
N LYS A 67 -12.31 -8.86 -14.88
CA LYS A 67 -12.38 -7.96 -13.71
C LYS A 67 -11.00 -7.46 -13.28
N PRO A 68 -10.70 -6.18 -13.45
CA PRO A 68 -9.42 -5.59 -13.06
C PRO A 68 -9.43 -5.10 -11.63
N ASP A 69 -10.62 -4.98 -11.02
CA ASP A 69 -10.85 -4.39 -9.70
C ASP A 69 -12.16 -4.92 -9.09
N VAL A 70 -12.24 -4.95 -7.76
CA VAL A 70 -13.45 -5.38 -7.03
C VAL A 70 -14.20 -4.21 -6.45
N THR A 71 -13.49 -3.16 -6.02
CA THR A 71 -14.06 -2.00 -5.34
C THR A 71 -15.08 -1.26 -6.22
N LEU A 72 -14.78 -1.08 -7.52
CA LEU A 72 -15.67 -0.43 -8.47
C LEU A 72 -16.97 -1.22 -8.67
N SER A 73 -16.88 -2.55 -8.73
CA SER A 73 -18.06 -3.42 -8.86
C SER A 73 -18.92 -3.37 -7.60
N ILE A 74 -18.32 -3.37 -6.41
CA ILE A 74 -19.04 -3.19 -5.15
C ILE A 74 -19.71 -1.82 -5.12
N ALA A 75 -19.00 -0.75 -5.48
CA ALA A 75 -19.54 0.60 -5.49
C ALA A 75 -20.75 0.75 -6.42
N LYS A 76 -20.72 0.09 -7.60
CA LYS A 76 -21.83 0.07 -8.56
C LYS A 76 -23.06 -0.66 -8.02
N THR A 77 -22.85 -1.79 -7.30
CA THR A 77 -23.94 -2.66 -6.85
C THR A 77 -24.45 -2.34 -5.46
N ALA A 78 -23.66 -1.65 -4.64
CA ALA A 78 -24.04 -1.27 -3.28
C ALA A 78 -25.14 -0.19 -3.31
N GLN A 79 -26.22 -0.47 -2.61
CA GLN A 79 -27.34 0.47 -2.44
C GLN A 79 -27.64 0.63 -0.95
N PRO A 80 -26.80 1.34 -0.19
CA PRO A 80 -27.04 1.58 1.23
C PRO A 80 -28.29 2.43 1.43
N ALA A 81 -29.14 2.05 2.37
CA ALA A 81 -30.24 2.90 2.81
C ALA A 81 -29.69 4.13 3.54
N LYS A 82 -30.53 5.17 3.68
CA LYS A 82 -30.13 6.37 4.41
C LYS A 82 -29.81 6.02 5.87
N GLY A 83 -28.61 6.36 6.32
CA GLY A 83 -28.12 6.05 7.66
C GLY A 83 -27.51 4.65 7.81
N GLU A 84 -27.51 3.85 6.75
CA GLU A 84 -26.93 2.50 6.75
C GLU A 84 -25.46 2.51 6.34
N THR A 85 -24.69 1.59 6.90
CA THR A 85 -23.33 1.24 6.45
C THR A 85 -23.30 -0.22 6.05
N LEU A 86 -23.14 -0.48 4.76
CA LEU A 86 -22.90 -1.82 4.22
C LEU A 86 -21.44 -2.19 4.47
N ARG A 87 -21.20 -3.40 4.95
CA ARG A 87 -19.87 -3.95 5.22
C ARG A 87 -19.70 -5.23 4.45
N TYR A 88 -18.77 -5.21 3.48
CA TYR A 88 -18.46 -6.36 2.64
C TYR A 88 -17.02 -6.80 2.82
N TYR A 89 -16.76 -8.10 2.73
CA TYR A 89 -15.43 -8.63 2.44
C TYR A 89 -15.49 -9.49 1.20
N TYR A 90 -14.38 -9.58 0.50
CA TYR A 90 -14.24 -10.41 -0.69
C TYR A 90 -12.92 -11.19 -0.68
N HIS A 91 -12.90 -12.30 -1.40
CA HIS A 91 -11.69 -13.04 -1.76
C HIS A 91 -11.81 -13.36 -3.24
N GLU A 92 -11.12 -12.59 -4.07
CA GLU A 92 -11.29 -12.58 -5.52
C GLU A 92 -9.94 -12.44 -6.23
N ASN A 93 -9.86 -13.00 -7.43
CA ASN A 93 -8.76 -12.77 -8.33
C ASN A 93 -9.09 -11.62 -9.28
N VAL A 94 -8.19 -10.67 -9.42
CA VAL A 94 -8.28 -9.59 -10.41
C VAL A 94 -7.21 -9.77 -11.49
N TYR A 95 -7.46 -9.25 -12.67
CA TYR A 95 -6.62 -9.47 -13.85
C TYR A 95 -6.14 -8.15 -14.40
N ARG A 96 -4.83 -7.95 -14.47
CA ARG A 96 -4.23 -6.69 -14.95
C ARG A 96 -3.04 -6.97 -15.86
N PRO A 97 -2.83 -6.16 -16.91
CA PRO A 97 -1.56 -6.16 -17.63
C PRO A 97 -0.45 -5.68 -16.70
N SER A 98 0.71 -6.28 -16.85
CA SER A 98 1.92 -5.88 -16.14
C SER A 98 2.83 -5.11 -17.09
N ALA A 99 3.03 -3.83 -16.81
CA ALA A 99 3.96 -2.99 -17.58
C ALA A 99 5.41 -3.51 -17.54
N GLU A 100 5.82 -4.12 -16.41
CA GLU A 100 7.19 -4.63 -16.23
C GLU A 100 7.49 -5.88 -17.05
N SER A 101 6.52 -6.80 -17.19
CA SER A 101 6.70 -8.10 -17.84
C SER A 101 6.00 -8.21 -19.18
N HIS A 102 5.22 -7.21 -19.58
CA HIS A 102 4.35 -7.23 -20.78
C HIS A 102 3.45 -8.49 -20.85
N THR A 103 3.02 -8.98 -19.67
CA THR A 103 2.15 -10.16 -19.53
C THR A 103 0.92 -9.80 -18.74
N PHE A 104 -0.10 -10.64 -18.84
CA PHE A 104 -1.27 -10.56 -17.98
C PHE A 104 -0.99 -11.23 -16.65
N LYS A 105 -1.39 -10.59 -15.55
CA LYS A 105 -1.28 -11.13 -14.20
C LYS A 105 -2.65 -11.39 -13.62
N GLU A 106 -2.80 -12.53 -13.01
CA GLU A 106 -3.83 -12.82 -12.04
C GLU A 106 -3.30 -12.45 -10.65
N ILE A 107 -4.05 -11.66 -9.92
CA ILE A 107 -3.67 -11.14 -8.60
C ILE A 107 -4.76 -11.54 -7.61
N SER A 108 -4.40 -12.39 -6.66
CA SER A 108 -5.31 -12.83 -5.61
C SER A 108 -5.40 -11.77 -4.50
N GLN A 109 -6.61 -11.28 -4.25
CA GLN A 109 -6.87 -10.24 -3.27
C GLN A 109 -7.95 -10.68 -2.29
N MET A 110 -7.75 -10.34 -1.02
CA MET A 110 -8.79 -10.39 -0.02
C MET A 110 -8.96 -8.99 0.58
N GLY A 111 -10.16 -8.44 0.50
CA GLY A 111 -10.41 -7.06 0.88
C GLY A 111 -11.66 -6.88 1.70
N LEU A 112 -11.79 -5.68 2.23
CA LEU A 112 -12.93 -5.22 3.01
C LEU A 112 -13.34 -3.85 2.50
N GLU A 113 -14.66 -3.65 2.36
CA GLU A 113 -15.26 -2.38 1.93
C GLU A 113 -16.43 -2.01 2.84
N MET A 114 -16.43 -0.77 3.31
CA MET A 114 -17.53 -0.15 4.06
C MET A 114 -18.08 1.01 3.25
N LEU A 115 -19.38 1.00 2.95
CA LEU A 115 -20.04 1.96 2.07
C LEU A 115 -21.36 2.44 2.65
N GLY A 116 -21.65 3.71 2.44
CA GLY A 116 -22.90 4.34 2.91
C GLY A 116 -22.64 5.47 3.89
N THR A 117 -23.13 5.37 5.10
CA THR A 117 -22.83 6.34 6.16
C THR A 117 -21.49 5.98 6.79
N VAL A 118 -20.41 6.58 6.26
CA VAL A 118 -19.04 6.36 6.73
C VAL A 118 -18.59 7.57 7.52
N GLY A 119 -18.62 7.45 8.84
CA GLY A 119 -18.13 8.43 9.81
C GLY A 119 -16.79 8.02 10.42
N GLU A 120 -16.45 8.67 11.53
CA GLU A 120 -15.21 8.43 12.27
C GLU A 120 -15.11 6.97 12.76
N ALA A 121 -16.20 6.41 13.28
CA ALA A 121 -16.23 5.03 13.80
C ALA A 121 -15.91 3.99 12.71
N GLU A 122 -16.47 4.15 11.50
CA GLU A 122 -16.18 3.26 10.36
C GLU A 122 -14.75 3.40 9.90
N VAL A 123 -14.19 4.62 9.89
CA VAL A 123 -12.80 4.88 9.53
C VAL A 123 -11.87 4.20 10.54
N GLN A 124 -12.09 4.39 11.84
CA GLN A 124 -11.33 3.73 12.91
C GLN A 124 -11.42 2.20 12.79
N GLN A 125 -12.62 1.67 12.58
CA GLN A 125 -12.83 0.23 12.43
C GLN A 125 -12.05 -0.33 11.23
N ALA A 126 -12.11 0.34 10.07
CA ALA A 126 -11.41 -0.11 8.86
C ALA A 126 -9.89 -0.15 9.05
N VAL A 127 -9.31 0.92 9.64
CA VAL A 127 -7.86 1.00 9.88
C VAL A 127 -7.41 0.00 10.94
N CYS A 128 -8.17 -0.17 12.02
CA CYS A 128 -7.89 -1.21 13.03
C CYS A 128 -7.97 -2.62 12.45
N LEU A 129 -8.92 -2.89 11.54
CA LEU A 129 -9.01 -4.18 10.85
C LEU A 129 -7.83 -4.38 9.90
N ALA A 130 -7.33 -3.32 9.24
CA ALA A 130 -6.11 -3.39 8.45
C ALA A 130 -4.89 -3.76 9.31
N ALA A 131 -4.71 -3.10 10.47
CA ALA A 131 -3.64 -3.42 11.42
C ALA A 131 -3.75 -4.88 11.95
N LYS A 132 -4.94 -5.31 12.35
CA LYS A 132 -5.19 -6.70 12.79
C LYS A 132 -4.92 -7.70 11.67
N SER A 133 -5.29 -7.37 10.43
CA SER A 133 -4.98 -8.21 9.26
C SER A 133 -3.48 -8.43 9.09
N LEU A 134 -2.68 -7.38 9.22
CA LEU A 134 -1.22 -7.48 9.18
C LEU A 134 -0.68 -8.33 10.32
N GLY A 135 -1.20 -8.16 11.54
CA GLY A 135 -0.82 -8.95 12.71
C GLY A 135 -1.11 -10.45 12.57
N LEU A 136 -2.19 -10.82 11.86
CA LEU A 136 -2.49 -12.23 11.53
C LEU A 136 -1.53 -12.82 10.49
N LEU A 137 -0.96 -11.97 9.63
CA LEU A 137 -0.12 -12.38 8.50
C LEU A 137 1.38 -12.38 8.83
N GLY A 138 1.78 -11.72 9.92
CA GLY A 138 3.17 -11.72 10.37
C GLY A 138 3.39 -10.96 11.67
N SER A 139 4.42 -11.32 12.42
CA SER A 139 4.73 -10.69 13.71
C SER A 139 5.42 -9.32 13.58
N ALA A 140 6.15 -9.10 12.49
CA ALA A 140 6.89 -7.88 12.23
C ALA A 140 6.27 -7.14 11.04
N TRP A 141 5.37 -6.21 11.32
CA TRP A 141 4.65 -5.44 10.33
C TRP A 141 4.69 -3.93 10.60
N VAL A 142 4.46 -3.16 9.56
CA VAL A 142 4.35 -1.70 9.59
C VAL A 142 3.06 -1.30 8.88
N LEU A 143 2.28 -0.40 9.48
CA LEU A 143 1.17 0.27 8.83
C LEU A 143 1.53 1.75 8.67
N GLU A 144 1.67 2.20 7.44
CA GLU A 144 1.86 3.60 7.09
C GLU A 144 0.53 4.25 6.78
N ILE A 145 0.35 5.44 7.31
CA ILE A 145 -0.90 6.20 7.20
C ILE A 145 -0.57 7.59 6.64
N SER A 146 -1.42 8.10 5.77
CA SER A 146 -1.40 9.46 5.25
C SER A 146 -2.81 9.99 5.07
N HIS A 147 -2.94 11.26 4.67
CA HIS A 147 -4.23 11.88 4.45
C HIS A 147 -4.22 12.80 3.23
N MET A 148 -4.94 12.42 2.17
CA MET A 148 -4.99 13.21 0.93
C MET A 148 -5.53 14.62 1.13
N GLY A 149 -6.47 14.80 2.07
CA GLY A 149 -6.97 16.13 2.45
C GLY A 149 -5.88 17.04 3.01
N TYR A 150 -4.89 16.48 3.72
CA TYR A 150 -3.74 17.23 4.22
C TYR A 150 -2.85 17.70 3.07
N LEU A 151 -2.48 16.80 2.17
CA LEU A 151 -1.66 17.10 1.01
C LEU A 151 -2.32 18.10 0.08
N PHE A 152 -3.57 17.87 -0.31
CA PHE A 152 -4.30 18.82 -1.15
C PHE A 152 -4.55 20.15 -0.44
N GLY A 153 -4.74 20.15 0.88
CA GLY A 153 -4.84 21.37 1.67
C GLY A 153 -3.56 22.22 1.58
N LEU A 154 -2.38 21.59 1.61
CA LEU A 154 -1.13 22.30 1.41
C LEU A 154 -1.01 22.88 0.00
N LEU A 155 -1.33 22.10 -1.04
CA LEU A 155 -1.32 22.58 -2.42
C LEU A 155 -2.31 23.74 -2.63
N ASP A 156 -3.48 23.71 -1.97
CA ASP A 156 -4.45 24.79 -1.97
C ASP A 156 -3.91 26.05 -1.27
N ALA A 157 -3.25 25.89 -0.10
CA ALA A 157 -2.68 27.00 0.65
C ALA A 157 -1.57 27.74 -0.11
N LEU A 158 -0.86 27.02 -0.97
CA LEU A 158 0.20 27.55 -1.83
C LEU A 158 -0.30 27.95 -3.22
N ASN A 159 -1.61 27.91 -3.47
CA ASN A 159 -2.23 28.24 -4.75
C ASN A 159 -1.65 27.47 -5.95
N VAL A 160 -1.25 26.20 -5.75
CA VAL A 160 -0.69 25.36 -6.81
C VAL A 160 -1.74 25.12 -7.91
N PRO A 161 -1.45 25.48 -9.19
CA PRO A 161 -2.34 25.25 -10.30
C PRO A 161 -2.75 23.77 -10.43
N ALA A 162 -4.02 23.53 -10.78
CA ALA A 162 -4.57 22.17 -10.83
C ALA A 162 -3.79 21.26 -11.81
N GLU A 163 -3.37 21.82 -12.95
CA GLU A 163 -2.58 21.12 -13.98
C GLU A 163 -1.19 20.69 -13.52
N MET A 164 -0.62 21.38 -12.52
CA MET A 164 0.71 21.06 -11.99
C MET A 164 0.67 20.04 -10.84
N ARG A 165 -0.50 19.83 -10.22
CA ARG A 165 -0.63 18.90 -9.08
C ARG A 165 -0.21 17.48 -9.41
N PRO A 166 -0.59 16.88 -10.56
CA PRO A 166 -0.13 15.53 -10.90
C PRO A 166 1.39 15.41 -10.99
N VAL A 167 2.05 16.43 -11.56
CA VAL A 167 3.52 16.47 -11.68
C VAL A 167 4.16 16.52 -10.29
N LEU A 168 3.65 17.39 -9.41
CA LEU A 168 4.14 17.49 -8.03
C LEU A 168 3.92 16.20 -7.25
N LEU A 169 2.77 15.54 -7.40
CA LEU A 169 2.49 14.27 -6.76
C LEU A 169 3.43 13.15 -7.24
N GLU A 170 3.81 13.15 -8.51
CA GLU A 170 4.82 12.21 -9.04
C GLU A 170 6.17 12.42 -8.37
N LYS A 171 6.64 13.68 -8.28
CA LYS A 171 7.92 14.02 -7.65
C LYS A 171 7.89 13.77 -6.13
N LEU A 172 6.75 14.02 -5.48
CA LEU A 172 6.56 13.68 -4.06
C LEU A 172 6.71 12.18 -3.80
N ARG A 173 6.10 11.32 -4.66
CA ARG A 173 6.24 9.85 -4.57
C ARG A 173 7.67 9.38 -4.75
N ALA A 174 8.45 10.07 -5.59
CA ALA A 174 9.87 9.78 -5.78
C ALA A 174 10.72 10.20 -4.58
N LYS A 175 10.16 11.00 -3.64
CA LYS A 175 10.83 11.55 -2.44
C LYS A 175 12.13 12.31 -2.77
N ASN A 176 12.26 12.82 -3.99
CA ASN A 176 13.42 13.59 -4.44
C ASN A 176 13.22 15.07 -4.15
N ALA A 177 13.82 15.58 -3.08
CA ALA A 177 13.65 16.95 -2.63
C ALA A 177 14.09 18.00 -3.69
N HIS A 178 15.11 17.70 -4.49
CA HIS A 178 15.60 18.60 -5.53
C HIS A 178 14.62 18.70 -6.70
N GLU A 179 14.19 17.56 -7.25
CA GLU A 179 13.20 17.52 -8.33
C GLU A 179 11.84 18.08 -7.87
N PHE A 180 11.46 17.81 -6.62
CA PHE A 180 10.22 18.31 -6.05
C PHE A 180 10.24 19.84 -5.95
N ARG A 181 11.37 20.43 -5.48
CA ARG A 181 11.58 21.88 -5.47
C ARG A 181 11.54 22.47 -6.89
N THR A 182 12.27 21.89 -7.83
CA THR A 182 12.30 22.34 -9.23
C THR A 182 10.89 22.30 -9.85
N ALA A 183 10.12 21.26 -9.59
CA ALA A 183 8.74 21.17 -10.06
C ALA A 183 7.82 22.21 -9.40
N ALA A 184 8.04 22.53 -8.11
CA ALA A 184 7.30 23.57 -7.40
C ALA A 184 7.59 24.97 -7.98
N GLU A 185 8.85 25.28 -8.24
CA GLU A 185 9.24 26.54 -8.90
C GLU A 185 8.68 26.63 -10.34
N ALA A 186 8.67 25.52 -11.07
CA ALA A 186 8.04 25.43 -12.39
C ALA A 186 6.51 25.61 -12.35
N ALA A 187 5.87 25.26 -11.23
CA ALA A 187 4.45 25.53 -10.98
C ALA A 187 4.16 27.00 -10.59
N GLY A 188 5.18 27.87 -10.57
CA GLY A 188 5.06 29.30 -10.29
C GLY A 188 5.22 29.67 -8.81
N LEU A 189 5.61 28.74 -7.95
CA LEU A 189 5.89 29.03 -6.56
C LEU A 189 7.23 29.75 -6.41
N ASP A 190 7.31 30.68 -5.48
CA ASP A 190 8.59 31.26 -5.12
C ASP A 190 9.43 30.27 -4.30
N ARG A 191 10.71 30.62 -4.07
CA ARG A 191 11.65 29.75 -3.35
C ARG A 191 11.18 29.42 -1.94
N SER A 192 10.57 30.35 -1.24
CA SER A 192 10.08 30.14 0.14
C SER A 192 8.88 29.18 0.13
N GLU A 193 7.97 29.32 -0.83
CA GLU A 193 6.82 28.44 -1.01
C GLU A 193 7.27 27.02 -1.42
N ALA A 194 8.25 26.92 -2.31
CA ALA A 194 8.86 25.63 -2.68
C ALA A 194 9.55 24.96 -1.49
N ASP A 195 10.24 25.72 -0.62
CA ASP A 195 10.84 25.18 0.59
C ASP A 195 9.77 24.63 1.57
N VAL A 196 8.60 25.28 1.66
CA VAL A 196 7.45 24.75 2.42
C VAL A 196 6.96 23.40 1.88
N LEU A 197 6.91 23.24 0.56
CA LEU A 197 6.56 21.93 -0.04
C LEU A 197 7.62 20.88 0.29
N VAL A 198 8.89 21.23 0.21
CA VAL A 198 10.00 20.32 0.54
C VAL A 198 9.97 19.91 2.02
N GLU A 199 9.56 20.82 2.92
CA GLU A 199 9.41 20.51 4.35
C GLU A 199 8.40 19.37 4.59
N LEU A 200 7.39 19.20 3.74
CA LEU A 200 6.46 18.07 3.80
C LEU A 200 7.19 16.71 3.78
N LEU A 201 8.31 16.60 3.05
CA LEU A 201 9.13 15.38 2.99
C LEU A 201 9.68 14.95 4.36
N SER A 202 9.78 15.88 5.30
CA SER A 202 10.21 15.59 6.68
C SER A 202 9.09 15.06 7.58
N LEU A 203 7.83 15.16 7.15
CA LEU A 203 6.67 14.71 7.92
C LEU A 203 6.41 13.21 7.70
N ASN A 204 7.42 12.41 8.01
CA ASN A 204 7.35 10.95 8.03
C ASN A 204 8.08 10.40 9.27
N GLY A 205 7.59 9.30 9.83
CA GLY A 205 8.19 8.71 11.03
C GLY A 205 7.18 7.99 11.92
N SER A 206 7.51 7.82 13.21
CA SER A 206 6.56 7.25 14.15
C SER A 206 5.32 8.14 14.25
N TYR A 207 4.15 7.52 14.43
CA TYR A 207 2.88 8.25 14.48
C TYR A 207 2.88 9.32 15.58
N ALA A 208 3.39 8.97 16.76
CA ALA A 208 3.45 9.85 17.90
C ALA A 208 4.37 11.06 17.70
N ASP A 209 5.48 10.90 16.96
CA ASP A 209 6.46 11.98 16.73
C ASP A 209 6.04 12.92 15.59
N VAL A 210 5.35 12.39 14.57
CA VAL A 210 5.00 13.17 13.38
C VAL A 210 3.68 13.91 13.54
N LEU A 211 2.69 13.34 14.22
CA LEU A 211 1.38 13.96 14.38
C LEU A 211 1.44 15.39 14.97
N PRO A 212 2.16 15.66 16.07
CA PRO A 212 2.27 17.02 16.59
C PRO A 212 2.94 18.00 15.63
N LYS A 213 3.91 17.53 14.84
CA LYS A 213 4.58 18.35 13.81
C LYS A 213 3.61 18.67 12.67
N ALA A 214 2.82 17.68 12.22
CA ALA A 214 1.81 17.88 11.20
C ALA A 214 0.75 18.89 11.64
N GLU A 215 0.30 18.83 12.90
CA GLU A 215 -0.65 19.79 13.47
C GLU A 215 -0.09 21.21 13.48
N ALA A 216 1.16 21.37 13.90
CA ALA A 216 1.86 22.67 13.93
C ALA A 216 2.11 23.24 12.51
N PHE A 217 2.26 22.36 11.51
CA PHE A 217 2.51 22.74 10.12
C PHE A 217 1.23 23.11 9.36
N CYS A 218 0.04 22.92 9.91
CA CYS A 218 -1.23 23.21 9.24
C CYS A 218 -1.35 24.69 8.83
N ARG A 219 -1.72 24.95 7.56
CA ARG A 219 -1.81 26.29 6.98
C ARG A 219 -3.24 26.74 6.68
N ASN A 220 -4.18 25.79 6.62
CA ASN A 220 -5.60 26.08 6.39
C ASN A 220 -6.50 25.10 7.13
N GLU A 221 -7.82 25.33 7.03
CA GLU A 221 -8.84 24.51 7.70
C GLU A 221 -8.86 23.08 7.17
N ARG A 222 -8.65 22.88 5.86
CA ARG A 222 -8.60 21.55 5.25
C ARG A 222 -7.49 20.67 5.85
N MET A 223 -6.31 21.25 6.08
CA MET A 223 -5.21 20.55 6.74
C MET A 223 -5.52 20.27 8.21
N ARG A 224 -6.14 21.22 8.93
CA ARG A 224 -6.55 21.02 10.33
C ARG A 224 -7.54 19.87 10.47
N ASN A 225 -8.58 19.85 9.62
CA ASN A 225 -9.57 18.76 9.63
C ASN A 225 -8.92 17.40 9.35
N ALA A 226 -7.97 17.35 8.41
CA ALA A 226 -7.21 16.14 8.13
C ALA A 226 -6.33 15.70 9.31
N ALA A 227 -5.70 16.63 10.00
CA ALA A 227 -4.91 16.35 11.21
C ALA A 227 -5.79 15.89 12.38
N GLU A 228 -7.01 16.42 12.51
CA GLU A 228 -7.99 15.96 13.50
C GLU A 228 -8.46 14.53 13.22
N GLU A 229 -8.75 14.18 11.96
CA GLU A 229 -9.06 12.80 11.57
C GLU A 229 -7.89 11.85 11.90
N LEU A 230 -6.67 12.26 11.64
CA LEU A 230 -5.47 11.50 12.03
C LEU A 230 -5.36 11.38 13.56
N ARG A 231 -5.59 12.45 14.31
CA ARG A 231 -5.54 12.42 15.78
C ARG A 231 -6.53 11.43 16.36
N ALA A 232 -7.74 11.35 15.80
CA ALA A 232 -8.78 10.41 16.23
C ALA A 232 -8.39 8.92 16.05
N LEU A 233 -7.39 8.63 15.21
CA LEU A 233 -6.87 7.28 15.02
C LEU A 233 -5.75 6.89 16.00
N ALA A 234 -5.15 7.84 16.72
CA ALA A 234 -3.95 7.57 17.53
C ALA A 234 -4.19 6.50 18.59
N GLU A 235 -5.22 6.67 19.44
CA GLU A 235 -5.54 5.73 20.52
C GLU A 235 -5.99 4.34 19.99
N PRO A 236 -6.92 4.23 19.02
CA PRO A 236 -7.29 2.93 18.45
C PRO A 236 -6.11 2.17 17.81
N LEU A 237 -5.17 2.88 17.19
CA LEU A 237 -4.01 2.27 16.55
C LEU A 237 -2.96 1.83 17.57
N GLU A 238 -2.74 2.57 18.62
CA GLU A 238 -1.85 2.16 19.73
C GLU A 238 -2.34 0.86 20.35
N ALA A 239 -3.64 0.73 20.56
CA ALA A 239 -4.25 -0.51 21.05
C ALA A 239 -4.13 -1.70 20.09
N ALA A 240 -4.00 -1.46 18.78
CA ALA A 240 -3.84 -2.53 17.79
C ALA A 240 -2.42 -3.15 17.80
N GLY A 241 -1.44 -2.47 18.40
CA GLY A 241 -0.04 -2.90 18.45
C GLY A 241 0.68 -2.76 17.10
N GLY A 242 1.92 -3.28 17.03
CA GLY A 242 2.77 -3.21 15.84
C GLY A 242 3.45 -1.85 15.64
N SER A 243 4.00 -1.61 14.45
CA SER A 243 4.65 -0.36 14.10
C SER A 243 3.71 0.50 13.24
N ILE A 244 3.24 1.59 13.81
CA ILE A 244 2.38 2.55 13.09
C ILE A 244 3.21 3.78 12.74
N ARG A 245 3.19 4.16 11.47
CA ARG A 245 3.91 5.32 10.95
C ARG A 245 2.93 6.32 10.31
N LEU A 246 3.22 7.58 10.46
CA LEU A 246 2.58 8.64 9.70
C LEU A 246 3.56 9.11 8.62
N ASP A 247 3.14 9.04 7.36
CA ASP A 247 3.93 9.51 6.22
C ASP A 247 3.06 10.40 5.33
N LEU A 248 3.14 11.70 5.52
CA LEU A 248 2.32 12.66 4.77
C LEU A 248 2.80 12.87 3.33
N THR A 249 3.87 12.18 2.91
CA THR A 249 4.32 12.10 1.52
C THR A 249 3.69 10.95 0.76
N LEU A 250 3.08 9.99 1.48
CA LEU A 250 2.35 8.91 0.85
C LEU A 250 1.15 9.48 0.10
N ALA A 251 1.21 9.45 -1.21
CA ALA A 251 0.14 9.85 -2.11
C ALA A 251 -0.39 8.61 -2.85
N GLY A 252 -1.70 8.45 -2.86
CA GLY A 252 -2.35 7.37 -3.61
C GLY A 252 -1.99 7.43 -5.10
N GLU A 253 -1.87 6.27 -5.73
CA GLU A 253 -1.68 6.18 -7.20
C GLU A 253 -2.91 6.69 -7.97
N MET A 254 -4.03 6.82 -7.27
CA MET A 254 -5.33 7.12 -7.85
C MET A 254 -5.92 8.38 -7.26
N GLU A 255 -6.37 9.27 -8.13
CA GLU A 255 -6.99 10.56 -7.77
C GLU A 255 -8.35 10.43 -7.05
N TYR A 256 -8.84 9.21 -6.83
CA TYR A 256 -10.13 8.99 -6.19
C TYR A 256 -10.09 8.98 -4.66
N TYR A 257 -8.93 8.79 -4.04
CA TYR A 257 -8.79 8.93 -2.59
C TYR A 257 -8.94 10.40 -2.19
N ASN A 258 -9.89 10.68 -1.31
CA ASN A 258 -10.18 12.04 -0.87
C ASN A 258 -9.96 12.29 0.62
N GLY A 259 -9.60 11.27 1.37
CA GLY A 259 -9.37 11.30 2.81
C GLY A 259 -8.13 10.48 3.18
N LEU A 260 -8.28 9.69 4.22
CA LEU A 260 -7.26 8.79 4.72
C LEU A 260 -6.80 7.80 3.65
N ILE A 261 -5.49 7.54 3.59
CA ILE A 261 -4.88 6.43 2.84
C ILE A 261 -3.90 5.69 3.73
N PHE A 262 -3.71 4.41 3.48
CA PHE A 262 -2.77 3.61 4.26
C PHE A 262 -2.22 2.43 3.47
N GLN A 263 -1.00 2.00 3.83
CA GLN A 263 -0.32 0.86 3.26
C GLN A 263 0.29 0.01 4.38
N GLY A 264 0.18 -1.29 4.23
CA GLY A 264 0.69 -2.26 5.20
C GLY A 264 1.81 -3.10 4.63
N TYR A 265 2.87 -3.28 5.41
CA TYR A 265 4.07 -4.02 5.04
C TYR A 265 4.36 -5.11 6.04
N LEU A 266 4.90 -6.23 5.59
CA LEU A 266 5.64 -7.18 6.43
C LEU A 266 7.14 -6.97 6.20
N LYS A 267 7.95 -6.95 7.27
CA LYS A 267 9.41 -6.78 7.15
C LYS A 267 10.10 -7.81 6.24
N SER A 268 9.45 -8.95 6.03
CA SER A 268 9.95 -10.02 5.15
C SER A 268 9.56 -9.86 3.68
N LEU A 269 8.76 -8.85 3.33
CA LEU A 269 8.26 -8.66 1.97
C LEU A 269 8.71 -7.33 1.39
N PRO A 270 9.11 -7.32 0.11
CA PRO A 270 9.65 -6.14 -0.57
C PRO A 270 8.59 -5.16 -1.08
N ARG A 271 7.32 -5.44 -0.88
CA ARG A 271 6.19 -4.64 -1.40
C ARG A 271 5.11 -4.55 -0.34
N PRO A 272 4.26 -3.51 -0.39
CA PRO A 272 3.12 -3.45 0.51
C PRO A 272 2.21 -4.65 0.28
N LEU A 273 1.89 -5.33 1.39
CA LEU A 273 0.97 -6.47 1.42
C LEU A 273 -0.49 -5.99 1.45
N LEU A 274 -0.74 -4.79 1.97
CA LEU A 274 -2.06 -4.22 2.14
C LEU A 274 -2.06 -2.77 1.64
N LYS A 275 -3.12 -2.38 0.93
CA LYS A 275 -3.37 -0.97 0.55
C LYS A 275 -4.83 -0.65 0.74
N GLY A 276 -5.12 0.56 1.22
CA GLY A 276 -6.48 1.03 1.43
C GLY A 276 -6.61 2.53 1.61
N GLY A 277 -7.84 2.98 1.78
CA GLY A 277 -8.14 4.38 2.04
C GLY A 277 -9.60 4.74 1.84
N ARG A 278 -9.92 6.03 2.05
CA ARG A 278 -11.24 6.61 1.89
C ARG A 278 -11.45 7.12 0.46
N TYR A 279 -12.54 6.69 -0.17
CA TYR A 279 -12.82 6.95 -1.59
C TYR A 279 -14.27 7.41 -1.85
N ASP A 280 -14.75 8.37 -1.06
CA ASP A 280 -16.12 8.92 -1.16
C ASP A 280 -16.46 9.41 -2.56
N LEU A 281 -15.48 9.97 -3.29
CA LEU A 281 -15.72 10.50 -4.63
C LEU A 281 -16.15 9.42 -5.62
N LEU A 282 -15.66 8.20 -5.46
CA LEU A 282 -16.06 7.08 -6.30
C LEU A 282 -17.49 6.65 -6.00
N ILE A 283 -17.82 6.38 -4.73
CA ILE A 283 -19.15 5.88 -4.37
C ILE A 283 -20.24 6.91 -4.68
N ARG A 284 -19.96 8.21 -4.56
CA ARG A 284 -20.92 9.29 -4.85
C ARG A 284 -21.37 9.37 -6.31
N LYS A 285 -20.61 8.77 -7.25
CA LYS A 285 -21.04 8.61 -8.64
C LYS A 285 -22.24 7.66 -8.77
N PHE A 286 -22.37 6.70 -7.87
CA PHE A 286 -23.44 5.70 -7.85
C PHE A 286 -24.49 6.00 -6.79
N THR A 287 -24.06 6.47 -5.62
CA THR A 287 -24.92 6.75 -4.46
C THR A 287 -24.61 8.14 -3.91
N PRO A 288 -25.39 9.17 -4.30
CA PRO A 288 -25.16 10.54 -3.86
C PRO A 288 -25.17 10.67 -2.33
N GLY A 289 -24.17 11.36 -1.77
CA GLY A 289 -24.03 11.59 -0.34
C GLY A 289 -23.39 10.43 0.46
N ALA A 290 -23.13 9.29 -0.16
CA ALA A 290 -22.46 8.18 0.50
C ALA A 290 -20.95 8.46 0.69
N GLY A 291 -20.37 7.84 1.72
CA GLY A 291 -18.94 7.69 1.93
C GLY A 291 -18.50 6.24 1.70
N ALA A 292 -17.21 6.04 1.51
CA ALA A 292 -16.64 4.71 1.36
C ALA A 292 -15.18 4.64 1.86
N ILE A 293 -14.86 3.57 2.57
CA ILE A 293 -13.51 3.23 3.00
C ILE A 293 -13.30 1.72 2.88
N GLY A 294 -12.11 1.32 2.44
CA GLY A 294 -11.79 -0.10 2.34
C GLY A 294 -10.31 -0.34 2.12
N PHE A 295 -9.95 -1.61 2.05
CA PHE A 295 -8.58 -2.02 1.74
C PHE A 295 -8.54 -3.41 1.11
N ALA A 296 -7.45 -3.70 0.42
CA ALA A 296 -7.14 -5.00 -0.15
C ALA A 296 -5.81 -5.54 0.40
N VAL A 297 -5.79 -6.82 0.75
CA VAL A 297 -4.61 -7.63 1.06
C VAL A 297 -4.24 -8.40 -0.19
N TYR A 298 -3.00 -8.29 -0.65
CA TYR A 298 -2.46 -8.96 -1.85
C TYR A 298 -1.89 -10.31 -1.45
N LEU A 299 -2.69 -11.36 -1.54
CA LEU A 299 -2.32 -12.69 -1.04
C LEU A 299 -1.15 -13.32 -1.80
N ASP A 300 -0.93 -12.94 -3.07
CA ASP A 300 0.19 -13.43 -3.86
C ASP A 300 1.55 -12.95 -3.35
N GLU A 301 1.58 -11.84 -2.61
CA GLU A 301 2.82 -11.41 -1.96
C GLU A 301 3.27 -12.41 -0.88
N LEU A 302 2.34 -13.15 -0.26
CA LEU A 302 2.66 -14.19 0.72
C LEU A 302 3.39 -15.39 0.10
N ASP A 303 3.20 -15.66 -1.20
CA ASP A 303 3.92 -16.73 -1.91
C ASP A 303 5.43 -16.43 -2.03
N ARG A 304 5.83 -15.18 -1.76
CA ARG A 304 7.22 -14.74 -1.74
C ARG A 304 7.92 -14.99 -0.39
N LEU A 305 7.14 -15.33 0.64
CA LEU A 305 7.71 -15.74 1.93
C LEU A 305 8.44 -17.06 1.73
N SER A 306 9.76 -17.00 1.78
CA SER A 306 10.60 -18.19 1.67
C SER A 306 10.43 -19.06 2.91
N ALA A 307 9.87 -20.26 2.75
CA ALA A 307 9.62 -21.31 3.70
C ALA A 307 8.19 -21.37 4.30
N PRO A 308 7.70 -22.58 4.57
CA PRO A 308 6.46 -22.75 5.31
C PRO A 308 6.61 -22.09 6.68
N LEU A 309 5.62 -21.26 7.04
CA LEU A 309 5.54 -20.70 8.40
C LEU A 309 5.70 -21.85 9.39
N PRO A 310 6.67 -21.78 10.33
CA PRO A 310 6.86 -22.84 11.29
C PRO A 310 5.57 -23.08 12.07
N PRO A 311 5.27 -24.32 12.47
CA PRO A 311 4.18 -24.58 13.39
C PRO A 311 4.43 -23.72 14.64
N VAL A 312 3.34 -23.15 15.20
CA VAL A 312 3.38 -22.34 16.41
C VAL A 312 4.12 -23.14 17.51
N GLN A 313 5.41 -22.93 17.61
CA GLN A 313 6.22 -23.40 18.72
C GLN A 313 6.63 -22.20 19.54
N LYS A 314 6.42 -22.35 20.86
CA LYS A 314 6.84 -21.43 21.92
C LYS A 314 8.25 -20.89 21.67
N GLN A 315 8.37 -19.58 21.77
CA GLN A 315 9.58 -18.77 21.91
C GLN A 315 10.91 -19.53 21.87
N GLN A 316 11.53 -19.58 20.68
CA GLN A 316 12.98 -19.68 20.58
C GLN A 316 13.47 -18.34 20.03
N THR A 317 14.49 -17.81 20.67
CA THR A 317 15.17 -16.57 20.31
C THR A 317 15.46 -16.52 18.81
N GLU A 318 14.76 -15.64 18.08
CA GLU A 318 15.03 -15.39 16.66
C GLU A 318 16.49 -14.96 16.51
N LYS A 319 17.23 -15.69 15.67
CA LYS A 319 18.56 -15.26 15.25
C LYS A 319 18.35 -13.97 14.46
N VAL A 320 18.82 -12.87 14.98
CA VAL A 320 18.71 -11.56 14.31
C VAL A 320 19.37 -11.67 12.94
N MET A 321 18.58 -11.53 11.86
CA MET A 321 19.09 -11.53 10.49
C MET A 321 19.33 -10.10 10.03
N LEU A 322 20.50 -9.84 9.44
CA LEU A 322 20.79 -8.57 8.78
C LEU A 322 20.06 -8.55 7.42
N ASN A 323 19.16 -7.62 7.25
CA ASN A 323 18.40 -7.41 6.03
C ASN A 323 19.08 -6.37 5.15
N VAL A 324 19.50 -6.73 3.94
CA VAL A 324 20.27 -5.88 3.03
C VAL A 324 19.52 -5.68 1.72
N ALA A 325 19.16 -4.44 1.39
CA ALA A 325 18.58 -4.09 0.10
C ALA A 325 19.66 -3.85 -0.95
N LEU A 326 19.65 -4.63 -2.02
CA LEU A 326 20.57 -4.52 -3.15
C LEU A 326 19.84 -4.11 -4.44
N PRO A 327 20.38 -3.15 -5.20
CA PRO A 327 19.79 -2.78 -6.48
C PRO A 327 20.03 -3.91 -7.51
N LYS A 328 19.02 -4.24 -8.29
CA LYS A 328 19.18 -5.15 -9.44
C LYS A 328 20.16 -4.57 -10.44
N GLY A 329 21.08 -5.41 -10.95
CA GLY A 329 22.06 -5.07 -11.97
C GLY A 329 23.48 -4.93 -11.43
N ARG A 330 24.38 -4.34 -12.26
CA ARG A 330 25.83 -4.38 -12.05
C ARG A 330 26.33 -3.97 -10.66
N LEU A 331 25.68 -2.99 -10.04
CA LEU A 331 26.09 -2.54 -8.69
C LEU A 331 25.76 -3.59 -7.65
N GLY A 332 24.52 -4.10 -7.64
CA GLY A 332 24.08 -5.15 -6.72
C GLY A 332 24.94 -6.42 -6.86
N ASP A 333 25.21 -6.85 -8.10
CA ASP A 333 26.04 -8.03 -8.38
C ASP A 333 27.47 -7.86 -7.82
N LYS A 334 28.08 -6.67 -8.00
CA LYS A 334 29.41 -6.38 -7.45
C LYS A 334 29.42 -6.41 -5.92
N VAL A 335 28.41 -5.81 -5.30
CA VAL A 335 28.31 -5.75 -3.83
C VAL A 335 28.02 -7.12 -3.27
N TYR A 336 27.10 -7.89 -3.86
CA TYR A 336 26.83 -9.24 -3.46
C TYR A 336 28.08 -10.11 -3.49
N ASN A 337 28.83 -10.06 -4.61
CA ASN A 337 30.08 -10.82 -4.76
C ASN A 337 31.15 -10.40 -3.73
N LEU A 338 31.19 -9.13 -3.33
CA LEU A 338 32.07 -8.65 -2.27
C LEU A 338 31.68 -9.24 -0.92
N LEU A 339 30.39 -9.19 -0.58
CA LEU A 339 29.84 -9.71 0.66
C LEU A 339 29.98 -11.25 0.73
N ALA A 340 29.78 -11.93 -0.39
CA ALA A 340 29.99 -13.37 -0.50
C ALA A 340 31.43 -13.81 -0.19
N LYS A 341 32.44 -13.01 -0.62
CA LYS A 341 33.86 -13.28 -0.34
C LYS A 341 34.21 -13.20 1.14
N ILE A 342 33.47 -12.45 1.93
CA ILE A 342 33.67 -12.30 3.38
C ILE A 342 32.71 -13.15 4.20
N GLY A 343 32.05 -14.14 3.59
CA GLY A 343 31.24 -15.13 4.29
C GLY A 343 29.73 -14.89 4.29
N TYR A 344 29.24 -13.84 3.63
CA TYR A 344 27.82 -13.52 3.57
C TYR A 344 27.15 -13.95 2.24
N GLY A 345 27.73 -14.91 1.53
CA GLY A 345 27.13 -15.49 0.33
C GLY A 345 25.95 -16.39 0.66
N CYS A 346 24.95 -16.45 -0.23
CA CYS A 346 23.83 -17.37 -0.09
C CYS A 346 24.13 -18.72 -0.74
N PRO A 347 23.56 -19.84 -0.22
CA PRO A 347 23.71 -21.15 -0.83
C PRO A 347 23.10 -21.25 -2.22
N GLU A 348 22.05 -20.45 -2.49
CA GLU A 348 21.42 -20.37 -3.80
C GLU A 348 22.25 -19.50 -4.75
N ASP A 349 22.27 -19.88 -6.04
CA ASP A 349 22.94 -19.06 -7.06
C ASP A 349 22.21 -17.73 -7.25
N TYR A 350 22.79 -16.69 -6.71
CA TYR A 350 22.29 -15.31 -6.78
C TYR A 350 22.03 -14.84 -8.22
N ASN A 351 22.87 -15.27 -9.18
CA ASN A 351 22.75 -14.82 -10.58
C ASN A 351 21.71 -15.62 -11.37
N ALA A 352 21.39 -16.84 -10.96
CA ALA A 352 20.45 -17.73 -11.64
C ALA A 352 19.02 -17.62 -11.08
N THR A 353 18.86 -17.04 -9.88
CA THR A 353 17.56 -16.98 -9.24
C THR A 353 16.67 -15.85 -9.76
N ARG A 354 15.39 -16.16 -9.97
CA ARG A 354 14.34 -15.15 -10.22
C ARG A 354 13.70 -14.61 -8.92
N LYS A 355 14.14 -15.12 -7.78
CA LYS A 355 13.65 -14.68 -6.46
C LYS A 355 14.03 -13.22 -6.21
N LEU A 356 13.17 -12.52 -5.51
CA LEU A 356 13.44 -11.15 -5.06
C LEU A 356 14.09 -11.10 -3.67
N VAL A 357 14.10 -12.24 -2.98
CA VAL A 357 14.70 -12.41 -1.66
C VAL A 357 15.57 -13.65 -1.67
N VAL A 358 16.81 -13.49 -1.22
CA VAL A 358 17.80 -14.57 -1.10
C VAL A 358 18.38 -14.54 0.31
N GLU A 359 18.48 -15.69 0.96
CA GLU A 359 18.83 -15.79 2.38
C GLU A 359 19.99 -16.75 2.64
N ASN A 360 20.77 -16.42 3.66
CA ASN A 360 21.70 -17.35 4.31
C ASN A 360 21.45 -17.31 5.83
N PRO A 361 20.61 -18.22 6.36
CA PRO A 361 20.32 -18.26 7.80
C PRO A 361 21.54 -18.61 8.66
N GLU A 362 22.53 -19.32 8.11
CA GLU A 362 23.76 -19.65 8.82
C GLU A 362 24.64 -18.41 9.01
N ALA A 363 24.77 -17.59 7.97
CA ALA A 363 25.47 -16.33 8.03
C ALA A 363 24.65 -15.19 8.67
N GLY A 364 23.36 -15.40 8.93
CA GLY A 364 22.47 -14.40 9.52
C GLY A 364 22.17 -13.21 8.60
N ILE A 365 22.07 -13.44 7.28
CA ILE A 365 21.85 -12.39 6.30
C ILE A 365 20.72 -12.72 5.30
N ARG A 366 19.97 -11.69 4.90
CA ARG A 366 18.91 -11.73 3.89
C ARG A 366 19.09 -10.55 2.91
N TYR A 367 19.05 -10.84 1.64
CA TYR A 367 19.14 -9.85 0.58
C TYR A 367 17.79 -9.63 -0.11
N PHE A 368 17.38 -8.36 -0.21
CA PHE A 368 16.24 -7.92 -1.04
C PHE A 368 16.76 -7.35 -2.35
N LEU A 369 16.37 -7.97 -3.47
CA LEU A 369 16.77 -7.56 -4.80
C LEU A 369 15.73 -6.62 -5.40
N VAL A 370 15.96 -5.33 -5.30
CA VAL A 370 14.98 -4.29 -5.60
C VAL A 370 15.44 -3.38 -6.75
N LYS A 371 14.57 -2.50 -7.24
CA LYS A 371 15.01 -1.45 -8.19
C LYS A 371 15.92 -0.45 -7.46
N PRO A 372 16.89 0.18 -8.14
CA PRO A 372 17.77 1.16 -7.51
C PRO A 372 17.02 2.28 -6.77
N SER A 373 15.93 2.80 -7.35
CA SER A 373 15.04 3.80 -6.74
C SER A 373 14.35 3.34 -5.44
N ASP A 374 14.19 2.04 -5.26
CA ASP A 374 13.40 1.49 -4.16
C ASP A 374 14.28 1.15 -2.94
N VAL A 375 15.61 1.12 -3.11
CA VAL A 375 16.54 0.71 -2.04
C VAL A 375 16.45 1.62 -0.82
N ALA A 376 16.41 2.93 -1.03
CA ALA A 376 16.30 3.90 0.07
C ALA A 376 14.97 3.74 0.82
N ILE A 377 13.89 3.49 0.10
CA ILE A 377 12.54 3.25 0.64
C ILE A 377 12.54 2.02 1.55
N TYR A 378 13.23 0.94 1.16
CA TYR A 378 13.33 -0.29 1.96
C TYR A 378 14.04 -0.07 3.29
N VAL A 379 15.06 0.77 3.32
CA VAL A 379 15.78 1.11 4.55
C VAL A 379 14.95 2.04 5.41
N GLU A 380 14.37 3.06 4.80
CA GLU A 380 13.52 4.04 5.50
C GLU A 380 12.33 3.38 6.20
N HIS A 381 11.69 2.40 5.52
CA HIS A 381 10.55 1.67 6.07
C HIS A 381 10.95 0.51 7.01
N GLY A 382 12.24 0.33 7.27
CA GLY A 382 12.73 -0.75 8.13
C GLY A 382 12.52 -2.16 7.57
N ALA A 383 12.25 -2.29 6.27
CA ALA A 383 12.23 -3.57 5.58
C ALA A 383 13.65 -4.12 5.34
N ALA A 384 14.63 -3.22 5.23
CA ALA A 384 16.05 -3.54 5.23
C ALA A 384 16.79 -2.72 6.27
N ASP A 385 17.81 -3.32 6.89
CA ASP A 385 18.68 -2.65 7.87
C ASP A 385 19.75 -1.81 7.16
N VAL A 386 20.15 -2.24 5.97
CA VAL A 386 21.17 -1.60 5.13
C VAL A 386 20.72 -1.61 3.66
N GLY A 387 20.92 -0.50 2.96
CA GLY A 387 20.73 -0.38 1.52
C GLY A 387 22.00 0.10 0.81
N ILE A 388 22.25 -0.44 -0.36
CA ILE A 388 23.40 -0.02 -1.18
C ILE A 388 22.88 0.51 -2.52
N VAL A 389 23.17 1.78 -2.80
CA VAL A 389 22.77 2.48 -4.02
C VAL A 389 23.93 3.28 -4.61
N GLY A 390 23.79 3.73 -5.84
CA GLY A 390 24.68 4.71 -6.43
C GLY A 390 24.63 6.05 -5.70
N LYS A 391 25.70 6.80 -5.73
CA LYS A 391 25.77 8.12 -5.07
C LYS A 391 24.74 9.10 -5.66
N ASP A 392 24.43 8.97 -6.92
CA ASP A 392 23.40 9.68 -7.65
C ASP A 392 22.03 9.52 -6.97
N ILE A 393 21.65 8.28 -6.63
CA ILE A 393 20.38 8.00 -5.94
C ILE A 393 20.38 8.51 -4.49
N LEU A 394 21.53 8.45 -3.79
CA LEU A 394 21.65 9.00 -2.43
C LEU A 394 21.57 10.52 -2.37
N THR A 395 21.96 11.20 -3.44
CA THR A 395 21.85 12.66 -3.53
C THR A 395 20.46 13.10 -3.97
N GLU A 396 19.65 12.17 -4.47
CA GLU A 396 18.28 12.37 -4.93
C GLU A 396 17.24 11.86 -3.91
N ALA A 397 17.64 11.04 -2.94
CA ALA A 397 16.85 10.58 -1.82
C ALA A 397 17.09 11.49 -0.61
#